data_1b4db48add157111579fff0f61d2209e
#
_entry.id   1b4db48add157111579fff0f61d2209e
#
_cell.length_a   1.000
_cell.length_b   1.000
_cell.length_c   1.000
_cell.angle_alpha   90.00
_cell.angle_beta   90.00
_cell.angle_gamma   90.00
#
_symmetry.space_group_name_H-M   'P 1'
#
loop_
_entity.id
_entity.type
_entity.pdbx_description
1 polymer ?
#
loop_
_entity_poly.entity_id
_entity_poly.type
_entity_poly.pdbx_seq_one_letter_code
_entity_poly.pdbx_strand_id
1 'polypeptide(L)'
;MGILMATLIAFGVMTGTTQAFAAGSNVTSEYDQVAKDKIVGTITITDALQNAGKDVNKDGNLYYEGVVSGSVETSDLLEGAYQKYIKDFKGKTDSHGRAFENLVMFDKGQNFPTAKYTITFPKNFNVNLEKVSCSANTSMISEIKKSYDKDANSVTFTFSLGNWNDYKGFFKLYENERKAGMTGHLISISIPYSVEVKDDSVKNLGQITAEGKCELFYKKFIFQKQIVDIKTNKTTVNVVR
;
A
#
# COMPACT_ATOMS: atom_id res chain seq x y z
N MET A 1 -26.24 38.05 29.34
CA MET A 1 -26.47 37.70 27.92
C MET A 1 -25.13 37.95 27.22
N GLY A 2 -24.27 36.96 27.25
CA GLY A 2 -22.91 37.01 26.72
C GLY A 2 -22.80 35.99 25.56
N ILE A 3 -22.56 36.52 24.38
CA ILE A 3 -22.36 35.73 23.17
C ILE A 3 -20.93 35.25 23.16
N LEU A 4 -20.73 33.96 23.36
CA LEU A 4 -19.45 33.28 23.19
C LEU A 4 -19.18 33.12 21.69
N MET A 5 -18.32 33.97 21.12
CA MET A 5 -17.82 33.80 19.77
C MET A 5 -16.77 32.68 19.79
N ALA A 6 -17.19 31.49 19.40
CA ALA A 6 -16.24 30.39 19.09
C ALA A 6 -15.54 30.72 17.77
N THR A 7 -14.30 31.16 17.87
CA THR A 7 -13.42 31.31 16.71
C THR A 7 -13.08 29.94 16.19
N LEU A 8 -13.79 29.51 15.16
CA LEU A 8 -13.47 28.33 14.40
C LEU A 8 -12.18 28.63 13.61
N ILE A 9 -11.03 28.18 14.16
CA ILE A 9 -9.81 28.13 13.37
C ILE A 9 -10.04 27.05 12.34
N ALA A 10 -10.48 27.45 11.17
CA ALA A 10 -10.47 26.60 9.99
C ALA A 10 -9.01 26.31 9.64
N PHE A 11 -8.48 25.23 10.19
CA PHE A 11 -7.36 24.58 9.55
C PHE A 11 -7.85 24.22 8.15
N GLY A 12 -7.39 24.98 7.16
CA GLY A 12 -7.53 24.61 5.78
C GLY A 12 -6.90 23.23 5.59
N VAL A 13 -7.70 22.21 5.77
CA VAL A 13 -7.41 20.92 5.16
C VAL A 13 -7.31 21.24 3.69
N MET A 14 -6.06 21.27 3.16
CA MET A 14 -5.91 21.14 1.74
C MET A 14 -6.54 19.78 1.41
N THR A 15 -7.78 19.83 1.01
CA THR A 15 -8.39 18.76 0.26
C THR A 15 -7.69 18.76 -1.07
N GLY A 16 -6.46 18.20 -1.10
CA GLY A 16 -5.97 17.60 -2.32
C GLY A 16 -7.11 16.68 -2.70
N THR A 17 -7.76 16.97 -3.81
CA THR A 17 -8.73 16.07 -4.40
C THR A 17 -8.02 14.73 -4.54
N THR A 18 -8.24 13.82 -3.59
CA THR A 18 -7.92 12.43 -3.78
C THR A 18 -8.79 12.03 -4.97
N GLN A 19 -8.19 12.06 -6.17
CA GLN A 19 -8.84 11.40 -7.30
C GLN A 19 -8.94 9.94 -6.89
N ALA A 20 -10.14 9.53 -6.54
CA ALA A 20 -10.46 8.12 -6.50
C ALA A 20 -10.21 7.60 -7.90
N PHE A 21 -9.15 6.82 -8.06
CA PHE A 21 -8.88 6.17 -9.34
C PHE A 21 -10.07 5.27 -9.62
N ALA A 22 -10.66 5.43 -10.81
CA ALA A 22 -11.73 4.55 -11.25
C ALA A 22 -11.19 3.11 -11.24
N ALA A 23 -11.93 2.20 -10.61
CA ALA A 23 -11.58 0.80 -10.55
C ALA A 23 -11.16 0.31 -11.95
N GLY A 24 -9.95 -0.26 -12.04
CA GLY A 24 -9.46 -0.96 -13.22
C GLY A 24 -8.69 -0.15 -14.27
N SER A 25 -8.57 1.19 -14.17
CA SER A 25 -7.85 1.95 -15.21
C SER A 25 -6.33 2.07 -14.96
N ASN A 26 -5.88 2.03 -13.70
CA ASN A 26 -4.49 2.31 -13.32
C ASN A 26 -3.79 1.15 -12.61
N VAL A 27 -4.46 0.02 -12.46
CA VAL A 27 -3.90 -1.19 -11.84
C VAL A 27 -4.13 -2.38 -12.77
N THR A 28 -3.06 -3.02 -13.15
CA THR A 28 -3.10 -4.30 -13.88
C THR A 28 -2.33 -5.36 -13.13
N SER A 29 -2.74 -6.61 -13.24
CA SER A 29 -2.06 -7.71 -12.58
C SER A 29 -1.75 -8.84 -13.55
N GLU A 30 -0.51 -9.33 -13.49
CA GLU A 30 -0.04 -10.47 -14.27
C GLU A 30 0.37 -11.58 -13.31
N TYR A 31 -0.23 -12.76 -13.47
CA TYR A 31 0.06 -13.92 -12.64
C TYR A 31 0.63 -15.07 -13.46
N ASP A 32 1.64 -15.74 -12.90
CA ASP A 32 2.22 -16.95 -13.49
C ASP A 32 1.16 -18.06 -13.61
N GLN A 33 0.76 -18.37 -14.82
CA GLN A 33 -0.24 -19.38 -15.13
C GLN A 33 0.30 -20.82 -15.10
N VAL A 34 1.61 -20.99 -15.13
CA VAL A 34 2.28 -22.29 -15.07
C VAL A 34 2.40 -22.79 -13.63
N ALA A 35 2.65 -21.88 -12.69
CA ALA A 35 2.73 -22.21 -11.26
C ALA A 35 1.37 -22.63 -10.71
N LYS A 36 1.17 -23.93 -10.44
CA LYS A 36 -0.09 -24.50 -9.95
C LYS A 36 -0.18 -24.62 -8.44
N ASP A 37 0.94 -24.46 -7.73
CA ASP A 37 1.04 -24.65 -6.28
C ASP A 37 1.40 -23.36 -5.53
N LYS A 38 1.44 -22.23 -6.22
CA LYS A 38 1.73 -20.90 -5.66
C LYS A 38 1.10 -19.78 -6.47
N ILE A 39 0.87 -18.64 -5.80
CA ILE A 39 0.43 -17.40 -6.44
C ILE A 39 1.68 -16.53 -6.63
N VAL A 40 2.12 -16.37 -7.86
CA VAL A 40 3.25 -15.52 -8.23
C VAL A 40 2.77 -14.51 -9.24
N GLY A 41 3.07 -13.23 -9.01
CA GLY A 41 2.62 -12.20 -9.93
C GLY A 41 3.23 -10.83 -9.70
N THR A 42 2.95 -9.96 -10.64
CA THR A 42 3.28 -8.55 -10.58
C THR A 42 2.01 -7.73 -10.71
N ILE A 43 1.83 -6.77 -9.82
CA ILE A 43 0.77 -5.77 -9.88
C ILE A 43 1.41 -4.48 -10.39
N THR A 44 0.99 -4.00 -11.54
CA THR A 44 1.43 -2.73 -12.09
C THR A 44 0.45 -1.66 -11.63
N ILE A 45 0.97 -0.70 -10.87
CA ILE A 45 0.24 0.46 -10.37
C ILE A 45 0.81 1.68 -11.08
N THR A 46 -0.03 2.40 -11.83
CA THR A 46 0.32 3.66 -12.49
C THR A 46 -0.41 4.80 -11.81
N ASP A 47 0.25 5.94 -11.66
CA ASP A 47 -0.33 7.19 -11.13
C ASP A 47 -1.07 7.07 -9.76
N ALA A 48 -0.78 6.00 -8.99
CA ALA A 48 -1.39 5.78 -7.69
C ALA A 48 -0.88 6.76 -6.63
N LEU A 49 0.30 7.32 -6.83
CA LEU A 49 0.89 8.33 -5.95
C LEU A 49 0.99 9.66 -6.67
N GLN A 50 0.57 10.70 -5.99
CA GLN A 50 0.65 12.08 -6.46
C GLN A 50 1.39 12.92 -5.44
N ASN A 51 2.09 13.94 -5.93
CA ASN A 51 2.71 14.97 -5.12
C ASN A 51 1.94 16.28 -5.28
N ALA A 52 1.63 16.92 -4.16
CA ALA A 52 1.17 18.30 -4.11
C ALA A 52 1.98 19.05 -3.07
N GLY A 53 2.33 20.31 -3.35
CA GLY A 53 3.10 21.11 -2.42
C GLY A 53 3.21 22.57 -2.84
N LYS A 54 3.89 23.34 -2.00
CA LYS A 54 4.10 24.78 -2.22
C LYS A 54 5.39 25.25 -1.56
N ASP A 55 5.87 26.38 -2.02
CA ASP A 55 6.96 27.12 -1.40
C ASP A 55 6.52 27.80 -0.13
N VAL A 56 7.37 27.73 0.92
CA VAL A 56 7.14 28.35 2.23
C VAL A 56 8.44 28.96 2.73
N ASN A 57 8.41 30.23 3.09
CA ASN A 57 9.55 30.87 3.77
C ASN A 57 9.45 30.65 5.29
N LYS A 58 10.52 30.14 5.89
CA LYS A 58 10.67 29.94 7.32
C LYS A 58 12.03 30.45 7.78
N ASP A 59 12.03 31.38 8.71
CA ASP A 59 13.25 31.93 9.29
C ASP A 59 14.29 32.39 8.26
N GLY A 60 13.81 32.97 7.15
CA GLY A 60 14.63 33.47 6.05
C GLY A 60 15.10 32.42 5.05
N ASN A 61 14.75 31.14 5.24
CA ASN A 61 15.05 30.07 4.31
C ASN A 61 13.81 29.66 3.53
N LEU A 62 14.02 29.31 2.26
CA LEU A 62 12.97 28.82 1.38
C LEU A 62 12.87 27.30 1.52
N TYR A 63 11.67 26.80 1.77
CA TYR A 63 11.32 25.39 1.80
C TYR A 63 10.23 25.09 0.78
N TYR A 64 10.28 23.91 0.20
CA TYR A 64 9.12 23.33 -0.45
C TYR A 64 8.47 22.35 0.53
N GLU A 65 7.21 22.60 0.90
CA GLU A 65 6.41 21.70 1.71
C GLU A 65 5.46 20.93 0.84
N GLY A 66 5.60 19.60 0.84
CA GLY A 66 4.82 18.73 0.00
C GLY A 66 4.14 17.60 0.77
N VAL A 67 3.19 16.99 0.10
CA VAL A 67 2.52 15.75 0.53
C VAL A 67 2.52 14.79 -0.63
N VAL A 68 3.05 13.59 -0.40
CA VAL A 68 2.80 12.44 -1.28
C VAL A 68 1.58 11.71 -0.75
N SER A 69 0.59 11.54 -1.60
CA SER A 69 -0.65 10.85 -1.25
C SER A 69 -1.15 9.97 -2.39
N GLY A 70 -1.98 9.00 -2.06
CA GLY A 70 -2.63 8.15 -3.03
C GLY A 70 -3.58 7.18 -2.39
N SER A 71 -4.43 6.59 -3.22
CA SER A 71 -5.33 5.52 -2.81
C SER A 71 -5.51 4.50 -3.93
N VAL A 72 -5.84 3.28 -3.54
CA VAL A 72 -6.10 2.16 -4.45
C VAL A 72 -7.26 1.34 -3.91
N GLU A 73 -8.13 0.87 -4.81
CA GLU A 73 -9.17 -0.09 -4.44
C GLU A 73 -8.56 -1.45 -4.10
N THR A 74 -9.05 -2.06 -3.04
CA THR A 74 -8.62 -3.40 -2.64
C THR A 74 -8.91 -4.43 -3.74
N SER A 75 -10.01 -4.26 -4.47
CA SER A 75 -10.36 -5.12 -5.61
C SER A 75 -9.31 -5.11 -6.70
N ASP A 76 -8.74 -3.95 -7.00
CA ASP A 76 -7.70 -3.83 -8.04
C ASP A 76 -6.44 -4.60 -7.67
N LEU A 77 -6.11 -4.65 -6.38
CA LEU A 77 -4.96 -5.41 -5.88
C LEU A 77 -5.21 -6.91 -5.81
N LEU A 78 -6.43 -7.34 -5.50
CA LEU A 78 -6.70 -8.73 -5.10
C LEU A 78 -7.44 -9.56 -6.15
N GLU A 79 -8.14 -8.96 -7.12
CA GLU A 79 -8.96 -9.70 -8.07
C GLU A 79 -8.17 -10.73 -8.86
N GLY A 80 -6.98 -10.37 -9.36
CA GLY A 80 -6.13 -11.31 -10.09
C GLY A 80 -5.67 -12.50 -9.25
N ALA A 81 -5.28 -12.25 -7.99
CA ALA A 81 -4.91 -13.30 -7.05
C ALA A 81 -6.12 -14.19 -6.69
N TYR A 82 -7.30 -13.60 -6.55
CA TYR A 82 -8.55 -14.33 -6.33
C TYR A 82 -8.91 -15.24 -7.50
N GLN A 83 -8.81 -14.76 -8.74
CA GLN A 83 -9.04 -15.59 -9.93
C GLN A 83 -8.04 -16.76 -10.01
N LYS A 84 -6.78 -16.51 -9.67
CA LYS A 84 -5.76 -17.56 -9.56
C LYS A 84 -6.10 -18.58 -8.47
N TYR A 85 -6.57 -18.12 -7.29
CA TYR A 85 -7.06 -19.00 -6.22
C TYR A 85 -8.21 -19.89 -6.68
N ILE A 86 -9.24 -19.32 -7.31
CA ILE A 86 -10.40 -20.08 -7.81
C ILE A 86 -9.95 -21.16 -8.82
N LYS A 87 -9.06 -20.78 -9.73
CA LYS A 87 -8.61 -21.67 -10.80
C LYS A 87 -7.73 -22.82 -10.30
N ASP A 88 -6.78 -22.55 -9.43
CA ASP A 88 -5.68 -23.46 -9.14
C ASP A 88 -5.65 -24.02 -7.72
N PHE A 89 -6.45 -23.44 -6.77
CA PHE A 89 -6.37 -23.83 -5.36
C PHE A 89 -7.71 -24.28 -4.76
N LYS A 90 -8.81 -23.60 -5.06
CA LYS A 90 -10.13 -23.89 -4.48
C LYS A 90 -10.59 -25.30 -4.82
N GLY A 91 -10.85 -26.11 -3.79
CA GLY A 91 -11.30 -27.49 -3.95
C GLY A 91 -10.25 -28.46 -4.51
N LYS A 92 -8.96 -28.05 -4.58
CA LYS A 92 -7.86 -28.90 -5.05
C LYS A 92 -6.95 -29.36 -3.94
N THR A 93 -6.28 -30.48 -4.17
CA THR A 93 -5.37 -31.09 -3.21
C THR A 93 -3.95 -31.22 -3.77
N ASP A 94 -2.97 -31.27 -2.88
CA ASP A 94 -1.60 -31.65 -3.22
C ASP A 94 -1.49 -33.18 -3.43
N SER A 95 -0.30 -33.65 -3.80
CA SER A 95 -0.01 -35.09 -3.99
C SER A 95 -0.20 -35.95 -2.74
N HIS A 96 -0.40 -35.34 -1.58
CA HIS A 96 -0.64 -36.00 -0.29
C HIS A 96 -2.09 -35.86 0.19
N GLY A 97 -3.00 -35.37 -0.66
CA GLY A 97 -4.41 -35.19 -0.35
C GLY A 97 -4.75 -33.97 0.52
N ARG A 98 -3.78 -33.06 0.81
CA ARG A 98 -4.07 -31.85 1.57
C ARG A 98 -4.72 -30.80 0.67
N ALA A 99 -5.84 -30.25 1.11
CA ALA A 99 -6.49 -29.15 0.43
C ALA A 99 -5.58 -27.91 0.39
N PHE A 100 -5.25 -27.42 -0.80
CA PHE A 100 -4.43 -26.21 -0.94
C PHE A 100 -5.05 -25.00 -0.25
N GLU A 101 -6.36 -24.87 -0.30
CA GLU A 101 -7.09 -23.75 0.30
C GLU A 101 -6.95 -23.64 1.82
N ASN A 102 -6.58 -24.74 2.50
CA ASN A 102 -6.42 -24.82 3.97
C ASN A 102 -4.95 -24.73 4.41
N LEU A 103 -4.02 -24.40 3.51
CA LEU A 103 -2.62 -24.20 3.89
C LEU A 103 -2.48 -22.95 4.73
N VAL A 104 -1.97 -23.14 5.96
CA VAL A 104 -1.71 -22.04 6.90
C VAL A 104 -0.49 -21.25 6.41
N MET A 105 -0.70 -19.97 6.14
CA MET A 105 0.29 -19.05 5.63
C MET A 105 0.88 -18.18 6.73
N PHE A 106 2.12 -17.76 6.55
CA PHE A 106 2.81 -16.82 7.41
C PHE A 106 3.84 -16.01 6.60
N ASP A 107 4.29 -14.91 7.14
CA ASP A 107 5.41 -14.15 6.57
C ASP A 107 6.74 -14.90 6.76
N LYS A 108 7.83 -14.39 6.21
CA LYS A 108 9.16 -15.01 6.33
C LYS A 108 9.63 -15.16 7.79
N GLY A 109 9.14 -14.32 8.69
CA GLY A 109 9.42 -14.38 10.13
C GLY A 109 8.50 -15.32 10.92
N GLN A 110 7.64 -16.09 10.26
CA GLN A 110 6.61 -16.95 10.85
C GLN A 110 5.53 -16.17 11.63
N ASN A 111 5.35 -14.87 11.31
CA ASN A 111 4.28 -14.07 11.86
C ASN A 111 3.02 -14.18 10.98
N PHE A 112 1.95 -13.54 11.42
CA PHE A 112 0.72 -13.44 10.63
C PHE A 112 0.99 -12.89 9.21
N PRO A 113 0.25 -13.35 8.19
CA PRO A 113 0.47 -12.92 6.79
C PRO A 113 0.45 -11.41 6.62
N THR A 114 1.49 -10.88 5.98
CA THR A 114 1.62 -9.43 5.73
C THR A 114 1.98 -9.11 4.29
N ALA A 115 1.56 -7.92 3.84
CA ALA A 115 2.09 -7.24 2.68
C ALA A 115 2.78 -5.94 3.12
N LYS A 116 3.77 -5.48 2.36
CA LYS A 116 4.50 -4.24 2.64
C LYS A 116 4.44 -3.31 1.45
N TYR A 117 4.38 -2.02 1.73
CA TYR A 117 4.54 -0.97 0.73
C TYR A 117 5.52 0.08 1.27
N THR A 118 6.59 0.33 0.53
CA THR A 118 7.69 1.20 0.94
C THR A 118 7.79 2.38 0.01
N ILE A 119 7.82 3.58 0.59
CA ILE A 119 8.00 4.85 -0.10
C ILE A 119 9.35 5.42 0.32
N THR A 120 10.24 5.67 -0.65
CA THR A 120 11.59 6.17 -0.44
C THR A 120 11.73 7.59 -0.97
N PHE A 121 12.23 8.47 -0.14
CA PHE A 121 12.46 9.87 -0.40
C PHE A 121 13.94 10.15 -0.67
N PRO A 122 14.30 11.18 -1.46
CA PRO A 122 15.67 11.67 -1.53
C PRO A 122 16.21 12.02 -0.14
N LYS A 123 17.52 11.90 0.06
CA LYS A 123 18.16 12.08 1.37
C LYS A 123 17.99 13.47 1.98
N ASN A 124 17.83 14.49 1.15
CA ASN A 124 17.62 15.88 1.55
C ASN A 124 16.16 16.21 1.89
N PHE A 125 15.24 15.25 1.76
CA PHE A 125 13.84 15.41 2.16
C PHE A 125 13.66 15.07 3.63
N ASN A 126 12.95 15.93 4.34
CA ASN A 126 12.59 15.71 5.74
C ASN A 126 11.14 15.26 5.84
N VAL A 127 10.94 13.98 6.15
CA VAL A 127 9.61 13.38 6.29
C VAL A 127 9.03 13.71 7.66
N ASN A 128 7.81 14.27 7.70
CA ASN A 128 7.10 14.52 8.94
C ASN A 128 6.40 13.27 9.46
N LEU A 129 7.12 12.47 10.23
CA LEU A 129 6.67 11.14 10.70
C LEU A 129 5.41 11.19 11.58
N GLU A 130 5.19 12.28 12.30
CA GLU A 130 4.00 12.43 13.16
C GLU A 130 2.72 12.57 12.35
N LYS A 131 2.82 13.15 11.15
CA LYS A 131 1.69 13.39 10.24
C LYS A 131 1.56 12.32 9.14
N VAL A 132 2.47 11.32 9.11
CA VAL A 132 2.33 10.19 8.20
C VAL A 132 1.11 9.37 8.57
N SER A 133 0.21 9.18 7.63
CA SER A 133 -1.00 8.39 7.81
C SER A 133 -1.18 7.33 6.73
N CYS A 134 -1.79 6.23 7.12
CA CYS A 134 -2.30 5.19 6.23
C CYS A 134 -3.61 4.69 6.83
N SER A 135 -4.62 4.52 5.99
CA SER A 135 -5.92 3.97 6.37
C SER A 135 -6.39 2.93 5.35
N ALA A 136 -7.20 1.99 5.81
CA ALA A 136 -7.85 1.01 4.95
C ALA A 136 -9.33 0.90 5.34
N ASN A 137 -10.21 1.03 4.35
CA ASN A 137 -11.63 0.79 4.49
C ASN A 137 -11.99 -0.56 3.85
N THR A 138 -11.44 -1.65 4.40
CA THR A 138 -11.59 -3.00 3.86
C THR A 138 -11.39 -4.03 4.95
N SER A 139 -12.13 -5.12 4.92
CA SER A 139 -11.93 -6.28 5.80
C SER A 139 -10.68 -7.10 5.46
N MET A 140 -10.08 -6.83 4.28
CA MET A 140 -8.88 -7.51 3.81
C MET A 140 -7.61 -7.07 4.55
N ILE A 141 -7.69 -5.96 5.30
CA ILE A 141 -6.59 -5.44 6.12
C ILE A 141 -7.08 -5.34 7.57
N SER A 142 -6.45 -6.08 8.48
CA SER A 142 -6.81 -6.09 9.90
C SER A 142 -5.97 -5.15 10.76
N GLU A 143 -4.75 -4.85 10.34
CA GLU A 143 -3.84 -3.95 11.05
C GLU A 143 -2.89 -3.28 10.07
N ILE A 144 -2.53 -2.02 10.36
CA ILE A 144 -1.52 -1.29 9.61
C ILE A 144 -0.44 -0.81 10.59
N LYS A 145 0.80 -1.20 10.34
CA LYS A 145 1.98 -0.71 11.06
C LYS A 145 2.80 0.17 10.14
N LYS A 146 3.36 1.27 10.67
CA LYS A 146 4.33 2.10 9.96
C LYS A 146 5.70 1.99 10.61
N SER A 147 6.73 1.99 9.79
CA SER A 147 8.12 2.07 10.22
C SER A 147 8.89 3.05 9.33
N TYR A 148 9.95 3.65 9.86
CA TYR A 148 10.80 4.56 9.15
C TYR A 148 12.25 4.08 9.22
N ASP A 149 12.87 3.96 8.07
CA ASP A 149 14.29 3.72 7.91
C ASP A 149 14.99 5.05 7.61
N LYS A 150 15.75 5.57 8.58
CA LYS A 150 16.47 6.83 8.48
C LYS A 150 17.60 6.76 7.45
N ASP A 151 18.25 5.62 7.36
CA ASP A 151 19.41 5.44 6.45
C ASP A 151 18.94 5.37 4.99
N ALA A 152 17.81 4.76 4.73
CA ALA A 152 17.19 4.74 3.41
C ALA A 152 16.32 5.98 3.14
N ASN A 153 15.96 6.77 4.14
CA ASN A 153 14.93 7.81 4.12
C ASN A 153 13.60 7.26 3.57
N SER A 154 13.13 6.16 4.14
CA SER A 154 11.94 5.47 3.63
C SER A 154 10.91 5.18 4.70
N VAL A 155 9.64 5.31 4.34
CA VAL A 155 8.48 4.91 5.14
C VAL A 155 7.95 3.59 4.60
N THR A 156 7.83 2.59 5.46
CA THR A 156 7.21 1.31 5.11
C THR A 156 5.92 1.12 5.89
N PHE A 157 4.84 0.86 5.15
CA PHE A 157 3.58 0.37 5.70
C PHE A 157 3.55 -1.15 5.61
N THR A 158 3.26 -1.79 6.74
CA THR A 158 3.05 -3.24 6.83
C THR A 158 1.58 -3.49 7.10
N PHE A 159 0.92 -4.20 6.21
CA PHE A 159 -0.49 -4.54 6.24
C PHE A 159 -0.67 -5.99 6.68
N SER A 160 -1.34 -6.24 7.79
CA SER A 160 -1.77 -7.58 8.18
C SER A 160 -2.99 -7.98 7.34
N LEU A 161 -2.90 -9.13 6.65
CA LEU A 161 -3.85 -9.53 5.62
C LEU A 161 -5.06 -10.26 6.22
N GLY A 162 -6.20 -9.57 6.33
CA GLY A 162 -7.43 -10.13 6.86
C GLY A 162 -7.30 -10.54 8.33
N ASN A 163 -8.12 -11.52 8.72
CA ASN A 163 -8.10 -12.12 10.07
C ASN A 163 -7.97 -13.66 10.03
N TRP A 164 -7.66 -14.22 8.87
CA TRP A 164 -7.42 -15.64 8.63
C TRP A 164 -6.07 -15.84 7.94
N ASN A 165 -5.42 -16.91 8.25
CA ASN A 165 -4.07 -17.21 7.74
C ASN A 165 -4.05 -18.39 6.75
N ASP A 166 -5.17 -18.72 6.13
CA ASP A 166 -5.24 -19.63 4.99
C ASP A 166 -5.97 -18.99 3.80
N TYR A 167 -5.81 -19.56 2.61
CA TYR A 167 -6.44 -19.03 1.40
C TYR A 167 -7.97 -18.99 1.50
N LYS A 168 -8.57 -20.04 2.05
CA LYS A 168 -10.02 -20.15 2.16
C LYS A 168 -10.62 -19.05 3.02
N GLY A 169 -10.07 -18.84 4.20
CA GLY A 169 -10.52 -17.81 5.12
C GLY A 169 -10.27 -16.40 4.56
N PHE A 170 -9.07 -16.16 3.99
CA PHE A 170 -8.72 -14.88 3.40
C PHE A 170 -9.64 -14.53 2.22
N PHE A 171 -9.77 -15.43 1.23
CA PHE A 171 -10.60 -15.15 0.07
C PHE A 171 -12.11 -15.19 0.36
N LYS A 172 -12.52 -15.80 1.50
CA LYS A 172 -13.91 -15.68 1.96
C LYS A 172 -14.24 -14.23 2.37
N LEU A 173 -13.31 -13.52 3.00
CA LEU A 173 -13.47 -12.08 3.28
C LEU A 173 -13.63 -11.30 1.97
N TYR A 174 -12.75 -11.57 1.01
CA TYR A 174 -12.82 -10.93 -0.31
C TYR A 174 -14.15 -11.22 -1.05
N GLU A 175 -14.63 -12.46 -1.04
CA GLU A 175 -15.93 -12.82 -1.59
C GLU A 175 -17.09 -12.04 -0.96
N ASN A 176 -17.00 -11.76 0.35
CA ASN A 176 -18.01 -10.97 1.05
C ASN A 176 -17.97 -9.50 0.60
N GLU A 177 -16.79 -8.89 0.46
CA GLU A 177 -16.66 -7.53 -0.09
C GLU A 177 -17.16 -7.45 -1.53
N ARG A 178 -16.81 -8.41 -2.39
CA ARG A 178 -17.35 -8.47 -3.77
C ARG A 178 -18.86 -8.49 -3.82
N LYS A 179 -19.53 -9.17 -2.90
CA LYS A 179 -21.00 -9.23 -2.81
C LYS A 179 -21.61 -7.91 -2.33
N ALA A 180 -20.89 -7.18 -1.48
CA ALA A 180 -21.33 -5.88 -0.98
C ALA A 180 -21.08 -4.75 -2.00
N GLY A 181 -20.21 -4.97 -2.96
CA GLY A 181 -19.81 -4.01 -4.00
C GLY A 181 -18.28 -4.02 -4.17
N MET A 182 -17.80 -3.76 -5.38
CA MET A 182 -16.36 -3.80 -5.71
C MET A 182 -15.64 -2.47 -5.42
N THR A 183 -16.37 -1.42 -5.12
CA THR A 183 -15.85 -0.05 -4.96
C THR A 183 -16.06 0.49 -3.56
N GLY A 184 -15.21 1.45 -3.15
CA GLY A 184 -15.27 2.07 -1.83
C GLY A 184 -14.45 1.34 -0.76
N HIS A 185 -13.71 0.29 -1.13
CA HIS A 185 -12.79 -0.45 -0.25
C HIS A 185 -11.35 0.03 -0.46
N LEU A 186 -11.08 1.26 -0.05
CA LEU A 186 -9.83 1.96 -0.35
C LEU A 186 -8.74 1.69 0.69
N ILE A 187 -7.51 1.56 0.22
CA ILE A 187 -6.29 1.74 0.99
C ILE A 187 -5.72 3.10 0.59
N SER A 188 -5.52 4.00 1.55
CA SER A 188 -5.09 5.37 1.31
C SER A 188 -3.86 5.70 2.15
N ILE A 189 -2.92 6.43 1.57
CA ILE A 189 -1.71 6.91 2.25
C ILE A 189 -1.54 8.41 2.08
N SER A 190 -0.90 9.06 3.08
CA SER A 190 -0.52 10.46 3.04
C SER A 190 0.77 10.66 3.83
N ILE A 191 1.79 11.23 3.17
CA ILE A 191 3.12 11.41 3.74
C ILE A 191 3.58 12.84 3.51
N PRO A 192 3.41 13.73 4.49
CA PRO A 192 3.95 15.09 4.45
C PRO A 192 5.46 15.10 4.59
N TYR A 193 6.10 15.97 3.84
CA TYR A 193 7.53 16.19 3.86
C TYR A 193 7.88 17.65 3.60
N SER A 194 9.15 18.02 3.86
CA SER A 194 9.72 19.28 3.47
C SER A 194 11.11 19.09 2.88
N VAL A 195 11.52 20.01 2.02
CA VAL A 195 12.88 20.09 1.50
C VAL A 195 13.33 21.54 1.45
N GLU A 196 14.53 21.82 1.95
CA GLU A 196 15.13 23.15 1.87
C GLU A 196 15.55 23.44 0.42
N VAL A 197 15.14 24.59 -0.09
CA VAL A 197 15.46 25.05 -1.44
C VAL A 197 16.62 26.03 -1.35
N LYS A 198 17.84 25.56 -1.58
CA LYS A 198 19.07 26.37 -1.49
C LYS A 198 19.28 27.26 -2.69
N ASP A 199 18.70 26.91 -3.82
CA ASP A 199 18.79 27.65 -5.09
C ASP A 199 17.40 27.73 -5.70
N ASP A 200 16.86 28.95 -5.77
CA ASP A 200 15.50 29.23 -6.25
C ASP A 200 15.32 28.93 -7.74
N SER A 201 16.41 28.83 -8.50
CA SER A 201 16.37 28.41 -9.90
C SER A 201 16.06 26.93 -10.09
N VAL A 202 16.29 26.10 -9.07
CA VAL A 202 16.04 24.65 -9.11
C VAL A 202 14.55 24.38 -9.02
N LYS A 203 13.99 23.82 -10.10
CA LYS A 203 12.56 23.45 -10.18
C LYS A 203 12.32 21.97 -9.86
N ASN A 204 13.22 21.08 -10.25
CA ASN A 204 13.11 19.66 -9.94
C ASN A 204 13.90 19.36 -8.66
N LEU A 205 13.19 19.04 -7.59
CA LEU A 205 13.76 18.77 -6.27
C LEU A 205 14.17 17.31 -6.08
N GLY A 206 13.72 16.41 -6.96
CA GLY A 206 14.06 14.99 -6.92
C GLY A 206 12.89 14.06 -7.21
N GLN A 207 13.12 12.77 -6.99
CA GLN A 207 12.15 11.72 -7.25
C GLN A 207 11.86 10.92 -5.99
N ILE A 208 10.59 10.75 -5.68
CA ILE A 208 10.10 9.83 -4.65
C ILE A 208 9.74 8.53 -5.35
N THR A 209 10.16 7.40 -4.80
CA THR A 209 9.87 6.08 -5.38
C THR A 209 9.07 5.23 -4.42
N ALA A 210 8.27 4.32 -4.95
CA ALA A 210 7.48 3.41 -4.13
C ALA A 210 7.39 2.03 -4.77
N GLU A 211 7.36 1.00 -3.92
CA GLU A 211 7.22 -0.39 -4.32
C GLU A 211 6.55 -1.22 -3.23
N GLY A 212 5.85 -2.26 -3.64
CA GLY A 212 5.14 -3.17 -2.74
C GLY A 212 5.56 -4.61 -2.91
N LYS A 213 5.39 -5.38 -1.83
CA LYS A 213 5.73 -6.79 -1.80
C LYS A 213 4.84 -7.57 -0.84
N CYS A 214 4.41 -8.76 -1.27
CA CYS A 214 3.75 -9.75 -0.43
C CYS A 214 4.42 -11.11 -0.66
N GLU A 215 5.13 -11.62 0.35
CA GLU A 215 5.75 -12.94 0.33
C GLU A 215 5.18 -13.76 1.47
N LEU A 216 4.49 -14.85 1.15
CA LEU A 216 3.93 -15.75 2.15
C LEU A 216 4.45 -17.16 1.97
N PHE A 217 4.54 -17.86 3.09
CA PHE A 217 5.12 -19.17 3.20
C PHE A 217 4.16 -20.07 3.97
N TYR A 218 4.27 -21.38 3.77
CA TYR A 218 3.71 -22.39 4.65
C TYR A 218 4.79 -23.34 5.14
N LYS A 219 4.54 -23.96 6.29
CA LYS A 219 5.47 -24.93 6.87
C LYS A 219 5.24 -26.31 6.23
N LYS A 220 6.25 -26.81 5.50
CA LYS A 220 6.29 -28.17 4.99
C LYS A 220 7.35 -28.96 5.75
N PHE A 221 6.93 -29.75 6.75
CA PHE A 221 7.82 -30.40 7.71
C PHE A 221 8.69 -29.38 8.46
N ILE A 222 10.00 -29.44 8.29
CA ILE A 222 10.97 -28.51 8.90
C ILE A 222 11.31 -27.30 7.99
N PHE A 223 10.86 -27.31 6.73
CA PHE A 223 11.17 -26.27 5.75
C PHE A 223 10.00 -25.31 5.56
N GLN A 224 10.32 -24.05 5.26
CA GLN A 224 9.35 -23.08 4.77
C GLN A 224 9.32 -23.15 3.24
N LYS A 225 8.13 -23.27 2.65
CA LYS A 225 7.91 -23.19 1.20
C LYS A 225 7.14 -21.92 0.90
N GLN A 226 7.67 -21.10 0.02
CA GLN A 226 6.99 -19.91 -0.47
C GLN A 226 5.80 -20.31 -1.34
N ILE A 227 4.63 -19.73 -1.05
CA ILE A 227 3.38 -20.00 -1.78
C ILE A 227 2.71 -18.74 -2.31
N VAL A 228 3.14 -17.55 -1.85
CA VAL A 228 2.77 -16.26 -2.44
C VAL A 228 4.04 -15.46 -2.66
N ASP A 229 4.20 -14.91 -3.86
CA ASP A 229 5.24 -13.97 -4.23
C ASP A 229 4.64 -12.93 -5.19
N ILE A 230 4.13 -11.86 -4.62
CA ILE A 230 3.51 -10.77 -5.37
C ILE A 230 4.30 -9.50 -5.09
N LYS A 231 4.62 -8.75 -6.13
CA LYS A 231 5.28 -7.44 -6.05
C LYS A 231 4.55 -6.42 -6.91
N THR A 232 4.69 -5.16 -6.55
CA THR A 232 4.29 -4.08 -7.45
C THR A 232 5.47 -3.69 -8.35
N ASN A 233 5.17 -3.03 -9.46
CA ASN A 233 6.19 -2.25 -10.16
C ASN A 233 6.75 -1.16 -9.24
N LYS A 234 7.91 -0.63 -9.59
CA LYS A 234 8.45 0.57 -8.94
C LYS A 234 7.76 1.81 -9.53
N THR A 235 7.02 2.51 -8.71
CA THR A 235 6.38 3.78 -9.05
C THR A 235 7.31 4.95 -8.74
N THR A 236 7.29 5.98 -9.57
CA THR A 236 8.12 7.18 -9.41
C THR A 236 7.26 8.43 -9.48
N VAL A 237 7.45 9.34 -8.52
CA VAL A 237 6.79 10.65 -8.46
C VAL A 237 7.85 11.75 -8.50
N ASN A 238 7.81 12.59 -9.52
CA ASN A 238 8.69 13.75 -9.61
C ASN A 238 8.19 14.86 -8.68
N VAL A 239 9.09 15.45 -7.93
CA VAL A 239 8.80 16.63 -7.10
C VAL A 239 9.27 17.88 -7.84
N VAL A 240 8.31 18.59 -8.38
CA VAL A 240 8.55 19.81 -9.17
C VAL A 240 7.85 20.97 -8.48
N ARG A 241 8.56 22.14 -8.40
CA ARG A 241 8.08 23.43 -7.85
C ARG A 241 7.36 24.24 -8.91
#